data_e35c1c92781dacf5f281a9d763b704aa
#
_entry.id   e35c1c92781dacf5f281a9d763b704aa
#
_cell.length_a   1.000
_cell.length_b   1.000
_cell.length_c   1.000
_cell.angle_alpha   90.00
_cell.angle_beta   90.00
_cell.angle_gamma   90.00
#
_symmetry.space_group_name_H-M   'P 1'
#
loop_
_entity.id
_entity.type
_entity.pdbx_description
1 polymer ?
#
loop_
_entity_poly.entity_id
_entity_poly.type
_entity_poly.pdbx_seq_one_letter_code
_entity_poly.pdbx_strand_id
1 'polypeptide(L)'
;MSFFSHLFHSTPDEEDVDLVLYAPMNGTLLPLSEVPDVVISERVVGDGVALIPESDTILAPCDGVINRLLATHNAFSIKAANGLEIYLTFGIDTIDFQGEGFSACVQVGQQVHRGDPIIQVDMSVLSSKIKSTVTSMIVVRSSGQIDKVTAGSGKAAAGVTPCAWVTLKS
;
A
#
# COMPACT_ATOMS: atom_id res chain seq x y z
N MET A 1 25.41 -3.28 -2.45
CA MET A 1 26.19 -4.48 -2.13
C MET A 1 25.25 -5.58 -1.64
N SER A 2 24.96 -6.51 -2.53
CA SER A 2 24.03 -7.60 -2.24
C SER A 2 24.49 -8.49 -1.08
N PHE A 3 25.79 -8.67 -0.93
CA PHE A 3 26.34 -9.48 0.14
C PHE A 3 25.98 -8.96 1.53
N PHE A 4 26.08 -7.65 1.75
CA PHE A 4 25.68 -7.06 3.04
C PHE A 4 24.18 -7.12 3.25
N SER A 5 23.40 -6.96 2.18
CA SER A 5 21.95 -7.09 2.26
C SER A 5 21.55 -8.49 2.74
N HIS A 6 22.20 -9.53 2.23
CA HIS A 6 21.91 -10.90 2.65
C HIS A 6 22.27 -11.17 4.11
N LEU A 7 23.31 -10.51 4.62
CA LEU A 7 23.75 -10.70 6.00
C LEU A 7 22.84 -9.98 7.02
N PHE A 8 22.33 -8.79 6.68
CA PHE A 8 21.70 -7.92 7.64
C PHE A 8 20.24 -7.67 7.38
N HIS A 9 19.73 -8.06 6.22
CA HIS A 9 18.35 -7.79 5.82
C HIS A 9 17.70 -9.06 5.27
N SER A 10 16.41 -9.20 5.53
CA SER A 10 15.59 -10.25 4.93
C SER A 10 15.03 -9.84 3.59
N THR A 11 15.47 -8.70 3.02
CA THR A 11 15.02 -8.21 1.72
C THR A 11 15.45 -9.16 0.61
N PRO A 12 14.56 -9.46 -0.33
CA PRO A 12 14.89 -10.32 -1.47
C PRO A 12 15.93 -9.68 -2.38
N ASP A 13 16.65 -10.51 -3.12
CA ASP A 13 17.49 -10.05 -4.21
C ASP A 13 16.60 -9.44 -5.30
N GLU A 14 16.93 -8.25 -5.79
CA GLU A 14 16.13 -7.57 -6.81
C GLU A 14 16.01 -8.36 -8.10
N GLU A 15 16.96 -9.23 -8.41
CA GLU A 15 16.91 -10.08 -9.62
C GLU A 15 15.77 -11.10 -9.58
N ASP A 16 15.32 -11.48 -8.37
CA ASP A 16 14.25 -12.46 -8.19
C ASP A 16 12.89 -11.83 -7.95
N VAL A 17 12.80 -10.50 -8.03
CA VAL A 17 11.59 -9.78 -7.68
C VAL A 17 10.89 -9.27 -8.95
N ASP A 18 9.60 -9.52 -9.04
CA ASP A 18 8.80 -9.12 -10.21
C ASP A 18 8.14 -7.75 -10.02
N LEU A 19 7.97 -7.31 -8.78
CA LEU A 19 7.40 -6.00 -8.48
C LEU A 19 7.92 -5.51 -7.13
N VAL A 20 8.37 -4.26 -7.08
CA VAL A 20 8.72 -3.59 -5.83
C VAL A 20 7.67 -2.52 -5.56
N LEU A 21 7.13 -2.51 -4.34
CA LEU A 21 6.19 -1.50 -3.89
C LEU A 21 6.90 -0.53 -2.95
N TYR A 22 6.72 0.75 -3.18
CA TYR A 22 7.32 1.82 -2.39
C TYR A 22 6.31 2.37 -1.40
N ALA A 23 6.80 2.90 -0.29
CA ALA A 23 5.95 3.40 0.78
C ALA A 23 4.98 4.46 0.23
N PRO A 24 3.67 4.30 0.46
CA PRO A 24 2.69 5.28 -0.01
C PRO A 24 2.62 6.52 0.86
N MET A 25 3.14 6.44 2.07
CA MET A 25 3.16 7.56 3.03
C MET A 25 4.42 7.46 3.87
N ASN A 26 4.82 8.57 4.48
CA ASN A 26 5.81 8.52 5.55
C ASN A 26 5.19 7.80 6.74
N GLY A 27 5.97 6.98 7.42
CA GLY A 27 5.47 6.30 8.60
C GLY A 27 6.31 5.12 9.03
N THR A 28 5.76 4.32 9.91
CA THR A 28 6.40 3.10 10.42
C THR A 28 5.66 1.90 9.86
N LEU A 29 6.41 1.01 9.20
CA LEU A 29 5.86 -0.21 8.62
C LEU A 29 5.53 -1.23 9.71
N LEU A 30 4.44 -1.97 9.51
CA LEU A 30 4.10 -3.09 10.37
C LEU A 30 3.47 -4.23 9.54
N PRO A 31 3.54 -5.47 10.07
CA PRO A 31 2.93 -6.60 9.37
C PRO A 31 1.41 -6.47 9.29
N LEU A 32 0.81 -6.98 8.23
CA LEU A 32 -0.66 -7.00 8.11
C LEU A 32 -1.34 -7.69 9.29
N SER A 33 -0.67 -8.68 9.89
CA SER A 33 -1.23 -9.43 11.04
C SER A 33 -1.52 -8.54 12.25
N GLU A 34 -0.93 -7.35 12.31
CA GLU A 34 -1.15 -6.42 13.41
C GLU A 34 -2.23 -5.37 13.12
N VAL A 35 -2.82 -5.41 11.93
CA VAL A 35 -3.91 -4.48 11.58
C VAL A 35 -5.18 -4.90 12.32
N PRO A 36 -5.88 -3.97 13.01
CA PRO A 36 -7.09 -4.32 13.76
C PRO A 36 -8.32 -4.46 12.85
N ASP A 37 -8.23 -5.31 11.87
CA ASP A 37 -9.28 -5.67 10.92
C ASP A 37 -9.03 -7.12 10.51
N VAL A 38 -9.99 -7.98 10.79
CA VAL A 38 -9.85 -9.43 10.61
C VAL A 38 -9.63 -9.80 9.14
N VAL A 39 -10.31 -9.14 8.21
CA VAL A 39 -10.19 -9.43 6.78
C VAL A 39 -8.75 -9.13 6.30
N ILE A 40 -8.18 -8.05 6.80
CA ILE A 40 -6.82 -7.63 6.45
C ILE A 40 -5.78 -8.49 7.17
N SER A 41 -5.90 -8.64 8.49
CA SER A 41 -4.91 -9.36 9.30
C SER A 41 -4.83 -10.85 8.97
N GLU A 42 -5.94 -11.44 8.53
CA GLU A 42 -5.99 -12.84 8.10
C GLU A 42 -5.60 -13.03 6.64
N ARG A 43 -5.26 -11.94 5.94
CA ARG A 43 -4.83 -11.93 4.53
C ARG A 43 -5.86 -12.56 3.59
N VAL A 44 -7.13 -12.27 3.82
CA VAL A 44 -8.23 -12.84 3.02
C VAL A 44 -8.16 -12.36 1.58
N VAL A 45 -7.90 -11.07 1.36
CA VAL A 45 -7.79 -10.46 0.03
C VAL A 45 -6.44 -10.72 -0.59
N GLY A 46 -5.38 -10.71 0.21
CA GLY A 46 -4.01 -10.89 -0.24
C GLY A 46 -3.03 -10.56 0.86
N ASP A 47 -1.74 -10.66 0.54
CA ASP A 47 -0.66 -10.32 1.45
C ASP A 47 -0.09 -8.95 1.09
N GLY A 48 0.64 -8.35 2.02
CA GLY A 48 1.21 -7.03 1.82
C GLY A 48 1.86 -6.49 3.09
N VAL A 49 1.73 -5.20 3.29
CA VAL A 49 2.32 -4.50 4.43
C VAL A 49 1.39 -3.38 4.86
N ALA A 50 1.42 -3.06 6.16
CA ALA A 50 0.70 -1.91 6.69
C ALA A 50 1.68 -0.85 7.17
N LEU A 51 1.18 0.34 7.44
CA LEU A 51 1.99 1.39 8.04
C LEU A 51 1.13 2.29 8.92
N ILE A 52 1.79 2.87 9.92
CA ILE A 52 1.23 3.92 10.76
C ILE A 52 1.67 5.24 10.12
N PRO A 53 0.75 6.01 9.48
CA PRO A 53 1.15 7.16 8.69
C PRO A 53 1.55 8.37 9.52
N GLU A 54 2.53 9.11 9.01
CA GLU A 54 3.03 10.35 9.59
C GLU A 54 2.95 11.50 8.58
N SER A 55 2.27 11.29 7.46
CA SER A 55 2.05 12.31 6.42
C SER A 55 0.59 12.29 5.98
N ASP A 56 0.18 13.23 5.15
CA ASP A 56 -1.22 13.45 4.80
C ASP A 56 -1.53 13.23 3.32
N THR A 57 -0.56 12.82 2.53
CA THR A 57 -0.77 12.52 1.11
C THR A 57 -0.40 11.07 0.83
N ILE A 58 -1.32 10.34 0.20
CA ILE A 58 -1.07 8.96 -0.21
C ILE A 58 -0.54 8.99 -1.62
N LEU A 59 0.66 8.43 -1.82
CA LEU A 59 1.35 8.38 -3.11
C LEU A 59 1.19 7.00 -3.76
N ALA A 60 1.30 6.97 -5.09
CA ALA A 60 1.31 5.71 -5.82
C ALA A 60 2.53 4.86 -5.41
N PRO A 61 2.31 3.62 -4.98
CA PRO A 61 3.42 2.73 -4.58
C PRO A 61 4.19 2.14 -5.75
N CYS A 62 3.65 2.23 -6.96
CA CYS A 62 4.27 1.73 -8.18
C CYS A 62 3.64 2.40 -9.39
N ASP A 63 4.26 2.20 -10.56
CA ASP A 63 3.68 2.61 -11.83
C ASP A 63 2.49 1.72 -12.17
N GLY A 64 1.49 2.30 -12.83
CA GLY A 64 0.34 1.54 -13.28
C GLY A 64 -0.84 2.41 -13.63
N VAL A 65 -2.02 1.81 -13.65
CA VAL A 65 -3.27 2.49 -14.00
C VAL A 65 -4.22 2.40 -12.80
N ILE A 66 -4.86 3.48 -12.45
CA ILE A 66 -5.89 3.49 -11.39
C ILE A 66 -7.03 2.58 -11.85
N ASN A 67 -7.16 1.43 -11.20
CA ASN A 67 -8.14 0.41 -11.55
C ASN A 67 -9.46 0.61 -10.81
N ARG A 68 -9.37 1.01 -9.55
CA ARG A 68 -10.53 1.30 -8.69
C ARG A 68 -10.26 2.54 -7.85
N LEU A 69 -11.32 3.29 -7.59
CA LEU A 69 -11.29 4.39 -6.63
C LEU A 69 -12.65 4.38 -5.93
N LEU A 70 -12.65 4.13 -4.62
CA LEU A 70 -13.91 4.09 -3.88
C LEU A 70 -14.57 5.45 -3.89
N ALA A 71 -15.90 5.47 -3.94
CA ALA A 71 -16.67 6.72 -3.95
C ALA A 71 -16.39 7.58 -2.70
N THR A 72 -16.02 6.93 -1.60
CA THR A 72 -15.64 7.59 -0.34
C THR A 72 -14.18 8.06 -0.32
N HIS A 73 -13.41 7.75 -1.35
CA HIS A 73 -12.02 8.17 -1.55
C HIS A 73 -11.03 7.73 -0.46
N ASN A 74 -11.41 6.76 0.37
CA ASN A 74 -10.53 6.24 1.42
C ASN A 74 -9.70 5.04 0.95
N ALA A 75 -9.92 4.58 -0.28
CA ALA A 75 -9.22 3.42 -0.83
C ALA A 75 -9.17 3.49 -2.35
N PHE A 76 -8.14 2.87 -2.92
CA PHE A 76 -7.97 2.76 -4.37
C PHE A 76 -7.18 1.52 -4.71
N SER A 77 -7.18 1.12 -5.97
CA SER A 77 -6.23 0.12 -6.45
C SER A 77 -5.54 0.58 -7.73
N ILE A 78 -4.31 0.11 -7.91
CA ILE A 78 -3.49 0.32 -9.10
C ILE A 78 -3.28 -1.04 -9.75
N LYS A 79 -3.44 -1.10 -11.07
CA LYS A 79 -3.08 -2.27 -11.85
C LYS A 79 -1.71 -2.03 -12.46
N ALA A 80 -0.73 -2.79 -12.02
CA ALA A 80 0.65 -2.71 -12.51
C ALA A 80 0.77 -3.32 -13.91
N ALA A 81 1.89 -3.05 -14.59
CA ALA A 81 2.12 -3.51 -15.96
C ALA A 81 2.07 -5.04 -16.10
N ASN A 82 2.44 -5.78 -15.05
CA ASN A 82 2.40 -7.24 -15.04
C ASN A 82 1.01 -7.81 -14.66
N GLY A 83 0.00 -6.95 -14.55
CA GLY A 83 -1.36 -7.35 -14.24
C GLY A 83 -1.70 -7.44 -12.76
N LEU A 84 -0.72 -7.32 -11.87
CA LEU A 84 -0.98 -7.35 -10.44
C LEU A 84 -1.80 -6.14 -10.00
N GLU A 85 -2.76 -6.38 -9.13
CA GLU A 85 -3.58 -5.32 -8.53
C GLU A 85 -3.10 -5.04 -7.12
N ILE A 86 -2.80 -3.76 -6.85
CA ILE A 86 -2.34 -3.30 -5.53
C ILE A 86 -3.46 -2.47 -4.93
N TYR A 87 -4.04 -2.96 -3.85
CA TYR A 87 -5.14 -2.29 -3.15
C TYR A 87 -4.62 -1.60 -1.91
N LEU A 88 -4.95 -0.32 -1.77
CA LEU A 88 -4.56 0.47 -0.62
C LEU A 88 -5.80 1.05 0.05
N THR A 89 -5.90 0.89 1.37
CA THR A 89 -6.99 1.45 2.16
C THR A 89 -6.42 2.21 3.35
N PHE A 90 -6.91 3.44 3.53
CA PHE A 90 -6.49 4.30 4.64
C PHE A 90 -7.42 4.10 5.83
N GLY A 91 -6.82 3.80 6.97
CA GLY A 91 -7.51 3.76 8.24
C GLY A 91 -8.44 2.58 8.43
N ILE A 92 -9.06 2.53 9.58
CA ILE A 92 -10.02 1.50 9.97
C ILE A 92 -11.37 2.18 10.21
N ASP A 93 -12.45 1.59 9.68
CA ASP A 93 -13.82 2.09 9.81
C ASP A 93 -14.00 3.51 9.24
N THR A 94 -13.37 3.75 8.07
CA THR A 94 -13.43 5.07 7.41
C THR A 94 -14.55 5.19 6.39
N ILE A 95 -15.21 4.09 6.04
CA ILE A 95 -16.23 4.07 5.00
C ILE A 95 -17.45 4.91 5.36
N ASP A 96 -17.77 5.00 6.65
CA ASP A 96 -18.92 5.73 7.15
C ASP A 96 -18.78 7.25 7.06
N PHE A 97 -17.59 7.75 6.72
CA PHE A 97 -17.36 9.18 6.58
C PHE A 97 -17.85 9.76 5.25
N GLN A 98 -18.27 8.91 4.32
CA GLN A 98 -18.83 9.33 3.03
C GLN A 98 -17.92 10.29 2.27
N GLY A 99 -16.60 10.11 2.38
CA GLY A 99 -15.61 10.94 1.70
C GLY A 99 -15.15 12.18 2.46
N GLU A 100 -15.71 12.45 3.63
CA GLU A 100 -15.27 13.57 4.45
C GLU A 100 -13.81 13.37 4.88
N GLY A 101 -12.97 14.37 4.60
CA GLY A 101 -11.56 14.32 4.92
C GLY A 101 -10.67 13.66 3.87
N PHE A 102 -11.24 13.21 2.75
CA PHE A 102 -10.49 12.59 1.65
C PHE A 102 -10.72 13.35 0.35
N SER A 103 -9.63 13.64 -0.38
CA SER A 103 -9.68 14.30 -1.68
C SER A 103 -8.88 13.51 -2.69
N ALA A 104 -9.53 13.05 -3.76
CA ALA A 104 -8.85 12.32 -4.83
C ALA A 104 -8.12 13.27 -5.76
N CYS A 105 -6.88 12.93 -6.12
CA CYS A 105 -6.05 13.66 -7.09
C CYS A 105 -6.10 13.00 -8.47
N VAL A 106 -6.77 11.87 -8.60
CA VAL A 106 -6.77 11.02 -9.80
C VAL A 106 -8.17 10.53 -10.13
N GLN A 107 -8.30 9.92 -11.30
CA GLN A 107 -9.54 9.29 -11.76
C GLN A 107 -9.26 7.86 -12.17
N VAL A 108 -10.28 7.01 -12.14
CA VAL A 108 -10.21 5.64 -12.66
C VAL A 108 -9.79 5.69 -14.14
N GLY A 109 -8.84 4.83 -14.50
CA GLY A 109 -8.29 4.77 -15.84
C GLY A 109 -7.06 5.65 -16.06
N GLN A 110 -6.73 6.51 -15.10
CA GLN A 110 -5.56 7.38 -15.22
C GLN A 110 -4.28 6.61 -15.00
N GLN A 111 -3.30 6.83 -15.86
CA GLN A 111 -1.96 6.28 -15.68
C GLN A 111 -1.21 7.11 -14.66
N VAL A 112 -0.53 6.44 -13.73
CA VAL A 112 0.26 7.06 -12.66
C VAL A 112 1.63 6.45 -12.60
N HIS A 113 2.56 7.20 -12.01
CA HIS A 113 3.92 6.76 -11.75
C HIS A 113 4.15 6.71 -10.25
N ARG A 114 5.08 5.87 -9.84
CA ARG A 114 5.48 5.81 -8.42
C ARG A 114 5.75 7.20 -7.88
N GLY A 115 5.15 7.53 -6.74
CA GLY A 115 5.31 8.81 -6.10
C GLY A 115 4.29 9.87 -6.50
N ASP A 116 3.44 9.60 -7.51
CA ASP A 116 2.37 10.53 -7.85
C ASP A 116 1.35 10.61 -6.72
N PRO A 117 0.83 11.81 -6.39
CA PRO A 117 -0.20 11.94 -5.36
C PRO A 117 -1.53 11.33 -5.84
N ILE A 118 -2.12 10.50 -5.00
CA ILE A 118 -3.37 9.81 -5.32
C ILE A 118 -4.53 10.36 -4.49
N ILE A 119 -4.35 10.42 -3.16
CA ILE A 119 -5.38 10.89 -2.24
C ILE A 119 -4.74 11.81 -1.21
N GLN A 120 -5.38 12.95 -0.95
CA GLN A 120 -5.02 13.79 0.18
C GLN A 120 -5.97 13.53 1.34
N VAL A 121 -5.41 13.46 2.54
CA VAL A 121 -6.11 13.12 3.77
C VAL A 121 -6.07 14.32 4.70
N ASP A 122 -7.22 14.76 5.18
CA ASP A 122 -7.28 15.82 6.18
C ASP A 122 -7.27 15.19 7.57
N MET A 123 -6.09 15.08 8.15
CA MET A 123 -5.91 14.44 9.46
C MET A 123 -6.65 15.19 10.57
N SER A 124 -6.85 16.49 10.44
CA SER A 124 -7.58 17.27 11.45
C SER A 124 -9.05 16.88 11.49
N VAL A 125 -9.64 16.49 10.35
CA VAL A 125 -11.02 16.01 10.29
C VAL A 125 -11.11 14.58 10.81
N LEU A 126 -10.15 13.73 10.44
CA LEU A 126 -10.25 12.29 10.65
C LEU A 126 -9.77 11.83 12.02
N SER A 127 -8.75 12.50 12.60
CA SER A 127 -8.08 12.02 13.81
C SER A 127 -8.99 11.85 15.03
N SER A 128 -10.08 12.61 15.10
CA SER A 128 -11.03 12.53 16.19
C SER A 128 -12.19 11.57 15.95
N LYS A 129 -12.30 11.03 14.73
CA LYS A 129 -13.48 10.25 14.30
C LYS A 129 -13.19 8.81 13.95
N ILE A 130 -11.98 8.53 13.45
CA ILE A 130 -11.65 7.18 13.01
C ILE A 130 -11.03 6.36 14.14
N LYS A 131 -11.23 5.05 14.05
CA LYS A 131 -10.71 4.10 15.02
C LYS A 131 -9.19 4.00 14.97
N SER A 132 -8.63 4.07 13.77
CA SER A 132 -7.18 3.95 13.56
C SER A 132 -6.82 4.54 12.21
N THR A 133 -5.65 5.18 12.13
CA THR A 133 -5.09 5.67 10.87
C THR A 133 -4.25 4.62 10.14
N VAL A 134 -4.08 3.43 10.72
CA VAL A 134 -3.30 2.36 10.10
C VAL A 134 -3.74 2.16 8.66
N THR A 135 -2.79 2.23 7.75
CA THR A 135 -3.02 2.15 6.30
C THR A 135 -2.46 0.83 5.81
N SER A 136 -3.24 0.12 5.01
CA SER A 136 -2.87 -1.21 4.52
C SER A 136 -2.69 -1.20 3.01
N MET A 137 -1.61 -1.82 2.53
CA MET A 137 -1.31 -1.99 1.12
C MET A 137 -1.22 -3.48 0.83
N ILE A 138 -2.11 -3.97 -0.02
CA ILE A 138 -2.35 -5.40 -0.24
C ILE A 138 -2.17 -5.73 -1.72
N VAL A 139 -1.37 -6.77 -1.99
CA VAL A 139 -1.30 -7.35 -3.32
C VAL A 139 -2.47 -8.33 -3.44
N VAL A 140 -3.42 -8.03 -4.32
CA VAL A 140 -4.65 -8.81 -4.44
C VAL A 140 -4.31 -10.20 -4.96
N ARG A 141 -4.65 -11.23 -4.17
CA ARG A 141 -4.25 -12.61 -4.45
C ARG A 141 -4.73 -13.11 -5.80
N SER A 142 -5.94 -12.76 -6.18
CA SER A 142 -6.54 -13.23 -7.44
C SER A 142 -6.02 -12.49 -8.67
N SER A 143 -5.19 -11.46 -8.50
CA SER A 143 -4.72 -10.64 -9.63
C SER A 143 -3.56 -11.26 -10.39
N GLY A 144 -2.95 -12.34 -9.89
CA GLY A 144 -1.84 -13.00 -10.57
C GLY A 144 -1.40 -14.28 -9.88
N GLN A 145 -0.41 -14.92 -10.47
CA GLN A 145 0.19 -16.14 -9.93
C GLN A 145 1.31 -15.75 -8.97
N ILE A 146 0.93 -15.37 -7.75
CA ILE A 146 1.86 -14.85 -6.76
C ILE A 146 2.51 -16.00 -6.01
N ASP A 147 3.85 -16.02 -5.99
CA ASP A 147 4.61 -16.97 -5.19
C ASP A 147 4.72 -16.48 -3.76
N LYS A 148 5.22 -15.25 -3.57
CA LYS A 148 5.32 -14.69 -2.23
C LYS A 148 5.31 -13.16 -2.27
N VAL A 149 4.92 -12.57 -1.14
CA VAL A 149 5.04 -11.14 -0.87
C VAL A 149 5.89 -11.00 0.40
N THR A 150 6.99 -10.25 0.30
CA THR A 150 7.86 -9.99 1.43
C THR A 150 7.62 -8.56 1.90
N ALA A 151 7.29 -8.39 3.18
CA ALA A 151 7.04 -7.08 3.77
C ALA A 151 8.32 -6.51 4.38
N GLY A 152 8.51 -5.20 4.22
CA GLY A 152 9.56 -4.46 4.91
C GLY A 152 9.16 -4.12 6.33
N SER A 153 10.10 -3.51 7.06
CA SER A 153 9.89 -3.09 8.46
C SER A 153 10.64 -1.78 8.71
N GLY A 154 10.29 -1.12 9.81
CA GLY A 154 10.95 0.10 10.25
C GLY A 154 10.36 1.36 9.63
N LYS A 155 11.10 2.46 9.71
CA LYS A 155 10.66 3.74 9.18
C LYS A 155 10.72 3.77 7.66
N ALA A 156 9.73 4.42 7.05
CA ALA A 156 9.63 4.53 5.60
C ALA A 156 9.36 5.97 5.18
N ALA A 157 9.99 6.37 4.09
CA ALA A 157 9.77 7.68 3.45
C ALA A 157 8.91 7.48 2.20
N ALA A 158 7.86 8.26 2.07
CA ALA A 158 6.89 8.17 0.98
C ALA A 158 7.56 8.27 -0.40
N GLY A 159 7.26 7.34 -1.27
CA GLY A 159 7.76 7.31 -2.64
C GLY A 159 9.23 6.90 -2.78
N VAL A 160 9.95 6.73 -1.68
CA VAL A 160 11.40 6.49 -1.67
C VAL A 160 11.77 5.12 -1.12
N THR A 161 11.19 4.75 0.01
CA THR A 161 11.55 3.50 0.70
C THR A 161 10.81 2.31 0.12
N PRO A 162 11.50 1.28 -0.40
CA PRO A 162 10.84 0.01 -0.76
C PRO A 162 10.24 -0.62 0.49
N CYS A 163 8.98 -1.02 0.42
CA CYS A 163 8.29 -1.56 1.59
C CYS A 163 7.66 -2.94 1.37
N ALA A 164 7.58 -3.41 0.12
CA ALA A 164 7.13 -4.77 -0.17
C ALA A 164 7.73 -5.25 -1.50
N TRP A 165 8.01 -6.54 -1.58
CA TRP A 165 8.58 -7.19 -2.75
C TRP A 165 7.70 -8.37 -3.14
N VAL A 166 7.32 -8.43 -4.41
CA VAL A 166 6.42 -9.47 -4.92
C VAL A 166 7.15 -10.35 -5.90
N THR A 167 7.06 -11.66 -5.70
CA THR A 167 7.62 -12.67 -6.59
C THR A 167 6.48 -13.47 -7.20
N LEU A 168 6.48 -13.65 -8.50
CA LEU A 168 5.49 -14.45 -9.22
C LEU A 168 5.98 -15.89 -9.39
N LYS A 169 5.03 -16.81 -9.54
CA LYS A 169 5.36 -18.21 -9.86
C LYS A 169 5.94 -18.29 -11.26
N SER A 170 6.95 -19.11 -11.42
CA SER A 170 7.58 -19.35 -12.71
C SER A 170 6.78 -20.33 -13.57
#